data_a2a9c2ce9179738161c6e981e2344157
#
_entry.id   a2a9c2ce9179738161c6e981e2344157
#
_cell.length_a   1.000
_cell.length_b   1.000
_cell.length_c   1.000
_cell.angle_alpha   90.00
_cell.angle_beta   90.00
_cell.angle_gamma   90.00
#
_symmetry.space_group_name_H-M   'P 1'
#
loop_
_entity.id
_entity.type
_entity.pdbx_description
1 polymer ?
#
loop_
_entity_poly.entity_id
_entity_poly.type
_entity_poly.pdbx_seq_one_letter_code
_entity_poly.pdbx_strand_id
1 'polypeptide(L)'
;MAALADYLQRREQYLGQTASRFVFISNRGTRLDIGRVHRAFYTLSRQTGLRAHGARNGPRLHDFRHRFAVLTLVRWYQSGDDPGRKLSVLSTYLGHVYVAGTYWYLNAWPELMAQAMARLERRWGDRS
;
A
#
# COMPACT_ATOMS: atom_id res chain seq x y z
N MET A 1 3.58 4.86 -10.66
CA MET A 1 4.56 4.16 -11.52
C MET A 1 5.73 5.07 -11.90
N ALA A 2 5.50 6.34 -12.29
CA ALA A 2 6.57 7.26 -12.69
C ALA A 2 7.71 7.41 -11.65
N ALA A 3 7.40 7.62 -10.37
CA ALA A 3 8.40 7.79 -9.31
C ALA A 3 9.32 6.57 -9.12
N LEU A 4 8.81 5.36 -9.31
CA LEU A 4 9.63 4.14 -9.22
C LEU A 4 10.55 4.01 -10.44
N ALA A 5 10.06 4.33 -11.63
CA ALA A 5 10.87 4.31 -12.85
C ALA A 5 12.02 5.33 -12.78
N ASP A 6 11.73 6.57 -12.33
CA ASP A 6 12.74 7.60 -12.10
C ASP A 6 13.78 7.15 -11.05
N TYR A 7 13.33 6.57 -9.94
CA TYR A 7 14.23 6.01 -8.94
C TYR A 7 15.13 4.91 -9.51
N LEU A 8 14.57 3.97 -10.30
CA LEU A 8 15.35 2.88 -10.89
C LEU A 8 16.42 3.41 -11.85
N GLN A 9 16.08 4.41 -12.67
CA GLN A 9 17.04 5.04 -13.57
C GLN A 9 18.18 5.71 -12.78
N ARG A 10 17.89 6.46 -11.74
CA ARG A 10 18.91 7.08 -10.86
C ARG A 10 19.73 6.02 -10.14
N ARG A 11 19.09 4.94 -9.71
CA ARG A 11 19.77 3.81 -9.07
C ARG A 11 20.80 3.18 -10.00
N GLU A 12 20.45 2.92 -11.27
CA GLU A 12 21.37 2.37 -12.27
C GLU A 12 22.57 3.32 -12.50
N GLN A 13 22.31 4.61 -12.64
CA GLN A 13 23.37 5.62 -12.78
C GLN A 13 24.29 5.64 -11.55
N TYR A 14 23.73 5.52 -10.35
CA TYR A 14 24.48 5.53 -9.10
C TYR A 14 25.33 4.28 -8.91
N LEU A 15 24.80 3.10 -9.27
CA LEU A 15 25.52 1.82 -9.16
C LEU A 15 26.62 1.68 -10.21
N GLY A 16 26.48 2.31 -11.37
CA GLY A 16 27.39 2.12 -12.50
C GLY A 16 27.47 0.64 -12.89
N GLN A 17 28.66 0.07 -12.82
CA GLN A 17 28.89 -1.35 -13.10
C GLN A 17 28.66 -2.28 -11.90
N THR A 18 28.32 -1.73 -10.72
CA THR A 18 28.11 -2.52 -9.51
C THR A 18 26.72 -3.14 -9.53
N ALA A 19 26.62 -4.46 -9.65
CA ALA A 19 25.33 -5.15 -9.56
C ALA A 19 24.79 -5.16 -8.13
N SER A 20 23.51 -4.89 -7.97
CA SER A 20 22.80 -5.08 -6.70
C SER A 20 21.48 -5.80 -6.91
N ARG A 21 21.26 -6.88 -6.14
CA ARG A 21 20.02 -7.67 -6.17
C ARG A 21 18.85 -6.97 -5.46
N PHE A 22 19.10 -5.85 -4.80
CA PHE A 22 18.07 -5.12 -4.07
C PHE A 22 17.47 -4.01 -4.94
N VAL A 23 16.15 -3.88 -4.95
CA VAL A 23 15.47 -2.78 -5.62
C VAL A 23 15.84 -1.47 -4.93
N PHE A 24 15.62 -1.37 -3.63
CA PHE A 24 16.00 -0.21 -2.84
C PHE A 24 17.35 -0.42 -2.18
N ILE A 25 18.25 0.52 -2.39
CA ILE A 25 19.64 0.45 -1.94
C ILE A 25 19.99 1.59 -1.00
N SER A 26 20.96 1.34 -0.13
CA SER A 26 21.64 2.38 0.63
C SER A 26 22.61 3.15 -0.28
N ASN A 27 23.15 4.24 0.23
CA ASN A 27 24.24 4.98 -0.45
C ASN A 27 25.56 4.18 -0.58
N ARG A 28 25.62 2.94 -0.12
CA ARG A 28 26.73 1.99 -0.35
C ARG A 28 26.35 0.87 -1.33
N GLY A 29 25.21 0.96 -2.02
CA GLY A 29 24.71 -0.09 -2.91
C GLY A 29 24.18 -1.35 -2.20
N THR A 30 24.15 -1.37 -0.87
CA THR A 30 23.70 -2.50 -0.07
C THR A 30 22.21 -2.38 0.30
N ARG A 31 21.66 -3.42 0.93
CA ARG A 31 20.27 -3.42 1.43
C ARG A 31 20.02 -2.23 2.36
N LEU A 32 18.85 -1.60 2.22
CA LEU A 32 18.41 -0.58 3.17
C LEU A 32 18.25 -1.17 4.57
N ASP A 33 18.76 -0.43 5.56
CA ASP A 33 18.47 -0.70 6.97
C ASP A 33 17.03 -0.29 7.30
N ILE A 34 16.25 -1.23 7.86
CA ILE A 34 14.82 -1.01 8.13
C ILE A 34 14.60 0.11 9.17
N GLY A 35 15.51 0.26 10.13
CA GLY A 35 15.43 1.33 11.12
C GLY A 35 15.63 2.71 10.49
N ARG A 36 16.49 2.82 9.47
CA ARG A 36 16.66 4.07 8.69
C ARG A 36 15.40 4.40 7.89
N VAL A 37 14.79 3.39 7.27
CA VAL A 37 13.53 3.57 6.54
C VAL A 37 12.42 4.07 7.47
N HIS A 38 12.27 3.46 8.66
CA HIS A 38 11.31 3.92 9.66
C HIS A 38 11.59 5.35 10.14
N ARG A 39 12.86 5.67 10.44
CA ARG A 39 13.23 7.05 10.84
C ARG A 39 12.90 8.07 9.75
N ALA A 40 13.26 7.79 8.50
CA ALA A 40 12.94 8.65 7.37
C ALA A 40 11.42 8.84 7.24
N PHE A 41 10.64 7.76 7.32
CA PHE A 41 9.19 7.83 7.30
C PHE A 41 8.62 8.70 8.42
N TYR A 42 9.09 8.53 9.66
CA TYR A 42 8.61 9.34 10.78
C TYR A 42 8.98 10.82 10.63
N THR A 43 10.15 11.11 10.12
CA THR A 43 10.57 12.50 9.83
C THR A 43 9.67 13.11 8.78
N LEU A 44 9.49 12.44 7.65
CA LEU A 44 8.63 12.90 6.54
C LEU A 44 7.16 13.03 6.97
N SER A 45 6.65 12.08 7.74
CA SER A 45 5.25 12.14 8.22
C SER A 45 4.98 13.33 9.14
N ARG A 46 5.98 13.79 9.90
CA ARG A 46 5.89 15.04 10.68
C ARG A 46 5.97 16.27 9.79
N GLN A 47 6.92 16.30 8.86
CA GLN A 47 7.09 17.42 7.92
C GLN A 47 5.85 17.66 7.06
N THR A 48 5.16 16.59 6.66
CA THR A 48 3.94 16.65 5.84
C THR A 48 2.64 16.81 6.64
N GLY A 49 2.72 16.91 7.96
CA GLY A 49 1.54 17.01 8.84
C GLY A 49 0.74 15.72 9.03
N LEU A 50 1.16 14.60 8.43
CA LEU A 50 0.53 13.29 8.62
C LEU A 50 0.64 12.78 10.07
N ARG A 51 1.64 13.27 10.79
CA ARG A 51 1.86 12.99 12.22
C ARG A 51 2.09 14.30 12.95
N ALA A 52 1.28 14.59 13.96
CA ALA A 52 1.45 15.77 14.78
C ALA A 52 2.82 15.78 15.48
N HIS A 53 3.35 16.97 15.70
CA HIS A 53 4.64 17.13 16.40
C HIS A 53 4.49 16.60 17.84
N GLY A 54 5.40 15.76 18.29
CA GLY A 54 5.33 15.13 19.62
C GLY A 54 4.35 13.95 19.76
N ALA A 55 3.53 13.65 18.76
CA ALA A 55 2.61 12.51 18.81
C ALA A 55 3.35 11.18 18.92
N ARG A 56 2.97 10.37 19.92
CA ARG A 56 3.45 8.98 20.08
C ARG A 56 2.83 8.07 19.03
N ASN A 57 1.55 8.30 18.69
CA ASN A 57 0.77 7.53 17.73
C ASN A 57 0.66 8.27 16.39
N GLY A 58 0.37 7.54 15.33
CA GLY A 58 0.19 8.07 13.99
C GLY A 58 0.50 7.04 12.92
N PRO A 59 0.44 7.42 11.64
CA PRO A 59 0.61 6.51 10.53
C PRO A 59 1.93 5.73 10.61
N ARG A 60 1.87 4.46 10.20
CA ARG A 60 3.01 3.54 10.10
C ARG A 60 3.19 3.12 8.65
N LEU A 61 4.37 2.67 8.27
CA LEU A 61 4.61 2.12 6.92
C LEU A 61 3.65 0.97 6.58
N HIS A 62 3.31 0.15 7.59
CA HIS A 62 2.38 -0.96 7.40
C HIS A 62 0.95 -0.50 7.04
N ASP A 63 0.56 0.69 7.42
CA ASP A 63 -0.77 1.24 7.12
C ASP A 63 -0.95 1.53 5.62
N PHE A 64 0.14 1.77 4.87
CA PHE A 64 0.08 1.83 3.41
C PHE A 64 -0.33 0.50 2.79
N ARG A 65 0.15 -0.61 3.35
CA ARG A 65 -0.22 -1.96 2.93
C ARG A 65 -1.71 -2.23 3.20
N HIS A 66 -2.20 -1.85 4.38
CA HIS A 66 -3.62 -1.94 4.71
C HIS A 66 -4.45 -1.10 3.74
N ARG A 67 -4.06 0.16 3.55
CA ARG A 67 -4.73 1.05 2.61
C ARG A 67 -4.75 0.49 1.18
N PHE A 68 -3.65 -0.05 0.69
CA PHE A 68 -3.58 -0.68 -0.62
C PHE A 68 -4.55 -1.85 -0.74
N ALA A 69 -4.57 -2.75 0.24
CA ALA A 69 -5.47 -3.90 0.26
C ALA A 69 -6.94 -3.46 0.22
N VAL A 70 -7.33 -2.54 1.10
CA VAL A 70 -8.70 -2.01 1.16
C VAL A 70 -9.10 -1.32 -0.14
N LEU A 71 -8.27 -0.44 -0.69
CA LEU A 71 -8.56 0.25 -1.95
C LEU A 71 -8.65 -0.70 -3.15
N THR A 72 -7.89 -1.78 -3.15
CA THR A 72 -7.95 -2.81 -4.19
C THR A 72 -9.29 -3.54 -4.12
N LEU A 73 -9.73 -3.95 -2.94
CA LEU A 73 -11.04 -4.58 -2.74
C LEU A 73 -12.18 -3.64 -3.14
N VAL A 74 -12.15 -2.38 -2.71
CA VAL A 74 -13.15 -1.37 -3.10
C VAL A 74 -13.22 -1.22 -4.61
N ARG A 75 -12.08 -1.15 -5.31
CA ARG A 75 -12.05 -1.05 -6.77
C ARG A 75 -12.67 -2.28 -7.44
N TRP A 76 -12.41 -3.48 -6.95
CA TRP A 76 -13.01 -4.70 -7.49
C TRP A 76 -14.52 -4.69 -7.33
N TYR A 77 -15.05 -4.29 -6.17
CA TYR A 77 -16.50 -4.12 -5.99
C TYR A 77 -17.08 -3.07 -6.96
N GLN A 78 -16.39 -1.95 -7.15
CA GLN A 78 -16.84 -0.89 -8.06
C GLN A 78 -16.79 -1.29 -9.54
N SER A 79 -15.88 -2.17 -9.94
CA SER A 79 -15.77 -2.68 -11.31
C SER A 79 -16.65 -3.88 -11.59
N GLY A 80 -17.43 -4.35 -10.60
CA GLY A 80 -18.25 -5.56 -10.74
C GLY A 80 -17.45 -6.87 -10.69
N ASP A 81 -16.18 -6.79 -10.35
CA ASP A 81 -15.33 -7.97 -10.13
C ASP A 81 -15.76 -8.71 -8.86
N ASP A 82 -15.60 -10.04 -8.86
CA ASP A 82 -15.79 -10.87 -7.68
C ASP A 82 -14.52 -10.85 -6.80
N PRO A 83 -14.54 -10.13 -5.64
CA PRO A 83 -13.37 -10.09 -4.77
C PRO A 83 -13.01 -11.46 -4.20
N GLY A 84 -14.00 -12.37 -4.02
CA GLY A 84 -13.75 -13.72 -3.52
C GLY A 84 -12.81 -14.50 -4.42
N ARG A 85 -13.00 -14.41 -5.74
CA ARG A 85 -12.13 -15.06 -6.73
C ARG A 85 -10.73 -14.45 -6.78
N LYS A 86 -10.60 -13.14 -6.55
CA LYS A 86 -9.33 -12.41 -6.63
C LYS A 86 -8.58 -12.32 -5.30
N LEU A 87 -9.20 -12.77 -4.20
CA LEU A 87 -8.62 -12.64 -2.87
C LEU A 87 -7.29 -13.40 -2.72
N SER A 88 -7.17 -14.58 -3.36
CA SER A 88 -5.93 -15.36 -3.38
C SER A 88 -4.78 -14.60 -4.06
N VAL A 89 -5.08 -13.87 -5.14
CA VAL A 89 -4.11 -13.03 -5.86
C VAL A 89 -3.65 -11.88 -4.95
N LEU A 90 -4.58 -11.21 -4.28
CA LEU A 90 -4.26 -10.15 -3.32
C LEU A 90 -3.43 -10.70 -2.15
N SER A 91 -3.80 -11.86 -1.62
CA SER A 91 -3.07 -12.54 -0.56
C SER A 91 -1.62 -12.84 -0.95
N THR A 92 -1.41 -13.38 -2.14
CA THR A 92 -0.08 -13.66 -2.70
C THR A 92 0.71 -12.35 -2.88
N TYR A 93 0.11 -11.32 -3.44
CA TYR A 93 0.75 -10.01 -3.61
C TYR A 93 1.15 -9.39 -2.27
N LEU A 94 0.30 -9.51 -1.26
CA LEU A 94 0.61 -9.09 0.09
C LEU A 94 1.62 -9.99 0.80
N GLY A 95 1.98 -11.15 0.26
CA GLY A 95 2.89 -12.11 0.88
C GLY A 95 2.31 -12.75 2.15
N HIS A 96 0.99 -12.90 2.23
CA HIS A 96 0.37 -13.64 3.33
C HIS A 96 0.55 -15.14 3.09
N VAL A 97 1.01 -15.84 4.12
CA VAL A 97 1.17 -17.31 4.07
C VAL A 97 -0.19 -18.00 3.94
N TYR A 98 -1.21 -17.42 4.57
CA TYR A 98 -2.59 -17.92 4.53
C TYR A 98 -3.54 -16.82 4.04
N VAL A 99 -4.51 -17.19 3.19
CA VAL A 99 -5.55 -16.29 2.66
C VAL A 99 -6.39 -15.70 3.80
N ALA A 100 -6.52 -16.42 4.91
CA ALA A 100 -7.21 -15.94 6.12
C ALA A 100 -6.73 -14.57 6.61
N GLY A 101 -5.44 -14.28 6.47
CA GLY A 101 -4.89 -12.94 6.78
C GLY A 101 -5.44 -11.83 5.89
N THR A 102 -5.96 -12.18 4.70
CA THR A 102 -6.57 -11.22 3.77
C THR A 102 -8.07 -11.09 4.01
N TYR A 103 -8.75 -12.15 4.50
CA TYR A 103 -10.16 -12.08 4.91
C TYR A 103 -10.40 -11.07 6.03
N TRP A 104 -9.39 -10.81 6.86
CA TRP A 104 -9.47 -9.78 7.89
C TRP A 104 -9.85 -8.41 7.32
N TYR A 105 -9.38 -8.06 6.11
CA TYR A 105 -9.72 -6.79 5.46
C TYR A 105 -11.20 -6.70 5.07
N LEU A 106 -11.83 -7.82 4.74
CA LEU A 106 -13.26 -7.87 4.43
C LEU A 106 -14.11 -7.70 5.70
N ASN A 107 -13.64 -8.24 6.83
CA ASN A 107 -14.40 -8.23 8.09
C ASN A 107 -14.14 -6.98 8.93
N ALA A 108 -12.92 -6.40 8.86
CA ALA A 108 -12.51 -5.30 9.72
C ALA A 108 -13.04 -3.93 9.28
N TRP A 109 -13.64 -3.84 8.06
CA TRP A 109 -14.09 -2.58 7.49
C TRP A 109 -15.51 -2.67 6.87
N PRO A 110 -16.51 -3.23 7.61
CA PRO A 110 -17.90 -3.30 7.11
C PRO A 110 -18.46 -1.92 6.76
N GLU A 111 -18.09 -0.88 7.52
CA GLU A 111 -18.52 0.50 7.27
C GLU A 111 -17.97 1.06 5.94
N LEU A 112 -16.73 0.73 5.59
CA LEU A 112 -16.14 1.13 4.30
C LEU A 112 -16.83 0.41 3.14
N MET A 113 -17.18 -0.86 3.34
CA MET A 113 -17.96 -1.65 2.38
C MET A 113 -19.38 -1.11 2.26
N ALA A 114 -20.04 -0.77 3.37
CA ALA A 114 -21.35 -0.15 3.36
C ALA A 114 -21.34 1.21 2.63
N GLN A 115 -20.31 2.04 2.83
CA GLN A 115 -20.15 3.30 2.10
C GLN A 115 -19.87 3.08 0.59
N ALA A 116 -19.10 2.06 0.23
CA ALA A 116 -18.85 1.70 -1.16
C ALA A 116 -20.13 1.21 -1.83
N MET A 117 -20.89 0.35 -1.17
CA MET A 117 -22.21 -0.14 -1.61
C MET A 117 -23.22 1.00 -1.75
N ALA A 118 -23.36 1.87 -0.78
CA ALA A 118 -24.27 3.01 -0.82
C ALA A 118 -23.92 4.03 -1.95
N ARG A 119 -22.63 4.13 -2.34
CA ARG A 119 -22.23 4.92 -3.52
C ARG A 119 -22.56 4.21 -4.83
N LEU A 120 -22.47 2.90 -4.87
CA LEU A 120 -22.85 2.11 -6.05
C LEU A 120 -24.37 2.15 -6.27
N GLU A 121 -25.15 1.98 -5.22
CA GLU A 121 -26.63 2.06 -5.27
C GLU A 121 -27.10 3.43 -5.76
N ARG A 122 -26.51 4.52 -5.27
CA ARG A 122 -26.80 5.87 -5.77
C ARG A 122 -26.49 6.04 -7.26
N ARG A 123 -25.40 5.45 -7.75
CA ARG A 123 -24.98 5.55 -9.14
C ARG A 123 -25.83 4.68 -10.08
N TRP A 124 -26.46 3.63 -9.58
CA TRP A 124 -27.37 2.78 -10.36
C TRP A 124 -28.81 3.23 -10.24
N GLY A 125 -29.24 3.80 -9.11
CA GLY A 125 -30.56 4.38 -8.94
C GLY A 125 -30.82 5.61 -9.83
N ASP A 126 -29.77 6.38 -10.17
CA ASP A 126 -29.83 7.55 -11.07
C ASP A 126 -29.90 7.17 -12.57
N ARG A 127 -29.90 5.86 -12.89
CA ARG A 127 -29.98 5.33 -14.28
C ARG A 127 -31.31 4.68 -14.61
N SER A 128 -32.28 4.74 -13.72
CA SER A 128 -33.68 4.31 -13.91
C SER A 128 -34.57 5.52 -14.02
#